data_3b015e5379af964ea4a463cf7c11acde
#
_entry.id   3b015e5379af964ea4a463cf7c11acde
#
_cell.length_a   1.000
_cell.length_b   1.000
_cell.length_c   1.000
_cell.angle_alpha   90.00
_cell.angle_beta   90.00
_cell.angle_gamma   90.00
#
_symmetry.space_group_name_H-M   'P 1'
#
loop_
_entity.id
_entity.type
_entity.pdbx_description
1 polymer ?
#
loop_
_entity_poly.entity_id
_entity_poly.type
_entity_poly.pdbx_seq_one_letter_code
_entity_poly.pdbx_strand_id
1 'polypeptide(L)'
;MRVRRSRHAGNTTSRTAAIVGLLLLVGACTSAQQVPQPTAVGNPADPTDLRGVCPATIVVQTQWTPHITVEGGMYHLLGANPVIDADAKRVTAPLVVRGRDTGVKLELRAGGPAIGFTQPSAQMYADTTINLGVLGGLDEGIQVSATQPTLAVMGLVEIHPQIILWDPATYPGFTTIKDIGQTNTKVFYFGGNTYMEYLVGAGLLKRSQVDGSYDGSPSHFVAAGGKAAVAGYANAEPYIYEKDVKQWGKPVKYQLVYDAGYPNYGPPLVIRPADKDKLAPCLRKLVPILQQAQVDVLAQPGPAIDLTLRLNQAYKVATQYTKESSEFAARQMKALKLSSNGPDAAVGNFDVSRVQRLIDITEPIFAAQKKPVKDGLKPSDVVTNEFVDPKIGYGAG
;
A
#
# COMPACT_ATOMS: atom_id res chain seq x y z
N MET A 1 10.39 -1.29 -62.40
CA MET A 1 11.32 -1.83 -63.41
C MET A 1 11.62 -3.26 -62.99
N ARG A 2 10.97 -4.19 -63.63
CA ARG A 2 11.32 -5.50 -64.18
C ARG A 2 12.55 -6.18 -63.56
N VAL A 3 12.37 -7.34 -62.85
CA VAL A 3 12.40 -8.73 -63.35
C VAL A 3 13.83 -9.30 -63.52
N ARG A 4 14.20 -10.36 -62.82
CA ARG A 4 14.39 -11.68 -63.44
C ARG A 4 14.71 -12.80 -62.43
N ARG A 5 14.01 -13.89 -62.65
CA ARG A 5 14.24 -15.26 -62.18
C ARG A 5 15.50 -15.86 -62.84
N SER A 6 16.14 -16.84 -62.17
CA SER A 6 16.61 -18.01 -62.87
C SER A 6 16.65 -19.23 -61.97
N ARG A 7 15.99 -20.28 -62.44
CA ARG A 7 16.08 -21.68 -62.01
C ARG A 7 17.33 -22.28 -62.65
N HIS A 8 17.91 -23.26 -62.01
CA HIS A 8 18.37 -24.46 -62.72
C HIS A 8 18.42 -25.66 -61.81
N ALA A 9 17.92 -26.76 -62.37
CA ALA A 9 17.80 -28.12 -61.89
C ALA A 9 18.98 -28.98 -62.41
N GLY A 10 19.13 -30.16 -61.85
CA GLY A 10 19.89 -31.31 -62.39
C GLY A 10 20.38 -32.24 -61.30
N ASN A 11 19.71 -33.33 -60.95
CA ASN A 11 19.81 -34.71 -61.41
C ASN A 11 21.25 -35.25 -61.32
N THR A 12 21.58 -36.38 -60.70
CA THR A 12 21.15 -37.77 -60.88
C THR A 12 21.93 -38.73 -59.93
N THR A 13 21.20 -39.71 -59.40
CA THR A 13 21.50 -41.14 -59.15
C THR A 13 22.83 -41.65 -58.58
N SER A 14 22.79 -42.47 -57.52
CA SER A 14 23.09 -43.88 -57.62
C SER A 14 22.78 -44.70 -56.35
N ARG A 15 22.30 -45.88 -56.54
CA ARG A 15 21.84 -46.94 -55.59
C ARG A 15 22.99 -47.55 -54.83
N THR A 16 22.79 -47.89 -53.57
CA THR A 16 23.15 -49.25 -53.05
C THR A 16 22.36 -49.56 -51.78
N ALA A 17 21.77 -50.72 -51.81
CA ALA A 17 20.99 -51.32 -50.74
C ALA A 17 21.90 -52.03 -49.71
N ALA A 18 21.55 -51.91 -48.44
CA ALA A 18 21.91 -52.93 -47.44
C ALA A 18 20.79 -53.00 -46.37
N ILE A 19 20.19 -54.18 -46.31
CA ILE A 19 19.22 -54.64 -45.33
C ILE A 19 19.97 -54.97 -44.05
N VAL A 20 19.51 -54.54 -42.86
CA VAL A 20 19.59 -55.34 -41.63
C VAL A 20 18.75 -54.66 -40.54
N GLY A 21 17.85 -55.47 -39.93
CA GLY A 21 17.56 -55.47 -38.50
C GLY A 21 16.47 -54.53 -37.97
N LEU A 22 15.23 -55.02 -38.08
CA LEU A 22 14.07 -54.50 -37.38
C LEU A 22 14.18 -54.88 -35.88
N LEU A 23 14.41 -53.90 -35.01
CA LEU A 23 14.15 -53.99 -33.57
C LEU A 23 13.13 -52.95 -33.19
N LEU A 24 11.87 -53.37 -33.06
CA LEU A 24 10.76 -52.63 -32.52
C LEU A 24 10.99 -52.47 -30.99
N LEU A 25 11.47 -51.29 -30.57
CA LEU A 25 11.34 -50.83 -29.21
C LEU A 25 10.04 -49.99 -29.11
N VAL A 26 9.00 -50.67 -28.62
CA VAL A 26 7.76 -50.03 -28.18
C VAL A 26 8.09 -49.25 -26.90
N GLY A 27 8.43 -47.99 -27.06
CA GLY A 27 8.51 -47.05 -25.95
C GLY A 27 7.10 -46.68 -25.52
N ALA A 28 6.58 -47.34 -24.48
CA ALA A 28 5.38 -46.94 -23.78
C ALA A 28 5.68 -45.60 -23.08
N CYS A 29 5.21 -44.48 -23.66
CA CYS A 29 5.06 -43.23 -22.96
C CYS A 29 3.98 -43.41 -21.89
N THR A 30 4.36 -43.90 -20.72
CA THR A 30 3.57 -43.72 -19.50
C THR A 30 3.64 -42.24 -19.13
N SER A 31 2.61 -41.49 -19.53
CA SER A 31 2.31 -40.20 -18.92
C SER A 31 2.10 -40.48 -17.42
N ALA A 32 3.11 -40.16 -16.63
CA ALA A 32 2.96 -40.13 -15.19
C ALA A 32 1.85 -39.09 -14.87
N GLN A 33 0.64 -39.56 -14.63
CA GLN A 33 -0.39 -38.79 -13.97
C GLN A 33 0.22 -38.34 -12.65
N GLN A 34 0.51 -37.03 -12.54
CA GLN A 34 0.80 -36.43 -11.26
C GLN A 34 -0.43 -36.64 -10.37
N VAL A 35 -0.30 -37.61 -9.46
CA VAL A 35 -1.22 -37.79 -8.35
C VAL A 35 -1.24 -36.45 -7.63
N PRO A 36 -2.42 -35.80 -7.44
CA PRO A 36 -2.49 -34.57 -6.66
C PRO A 36 -1.87 -34.88 -5.29
N GLN A 37 -0.77 -34.17 -4.96
CA GLN A 37 -0.21 -34.26 -3.60
C GLN A 37 -1.34 -33.82 -2.65
N PRO A 38 -1.65 -34.63 -1.62
CA PRO A 38 -2.64 -34.23 -0.63
C PRO A 38 -2.20 -32.88 -0.08
N THR A 39 -3.08 -31.89 -0.16
CA THR A 39 -2.88 -30.60 0.49
C THR A 39 -2.61 -30.89 1.95
N ALA A 40 -1.40 -30.58 2.42
CA ALA A 40 -1.00 -30.86 3.79
C ALA A 40 -2.03 -30.19 4.73
N VAL A 41 -2.71 -31.01 5.51
CA VAL A 41 -3.69 -30.52 6.49
C VAL A 41 -2.91 -29.68 7.50
N GLY A 42 -3.34 -28.43 7.69
CA GLY A 42 -2.72 -27.52 8.64
C GLY A 42 -2.86 -28.04 10.08
N ASN A 43 -1.98 -27.61 10.96
CA ASN A 43 -2.12 -27.82 12.39
C ASN A 43 -2.98 -26.69 13.01
N PRO A 44 -4.27 -26.94 13.36
CA PRO A 44 -5.13 -25.90 13.92
C PRO A 44 -4.61 -25.32 15.25
N ALA A 45 -3.85 -26.09 16.00
CA ALA A 45 -3.28 -25.67 17.29
C ALA A 45 -2.06 -24.73 17.13
N ASP A 46 -1.43 -24.68 15.95
CA ASP A 46 -0.36 -23.72 15.68
C ASP A 46 -0.97 -22.41 15.13
N PRO A 47 -0.88 -21.29 15.89
CA PRO A 47 -1.43 -20.02 15.44
C PRO A 47 -0.76 -19.46 14.18
N THR A 48 0.44 -19.93 13.85
CA THR A 48 1.19 -19.50 12.65
C THR A 48 0.98 -20.39 11.44
N ASP A 49 0.37 -21.57 11.58
CA ASP A 49 0.05 -22.45 10.44
C ASP A 49 -1.21 -21.95 9.74
N LEU A 50 -1.06 -21.48 8.50
CA LEU A 50 -2.14 -20.92 7.68
C LEU A 50 -2.71 -21.91 6.65
N ARG A 51 -2.15 -23.13 6.56
CA ARG A 51 -2.61 -24.18 5.64
C ARG A 51 -4.05 -24.60 5.93
N GLY A 52 -4.82 -24.73 4.88
CA GLY A 52 -6.22 -25.17 4.97
C GLY A 52 -7.21 -24.11 5.49
N VAL A 53 -6.71 -22.97 6.03
CA VAL A 53 -7.58 -21.85 6.47
C VAL A 53 -7.40 -20.60 5.63
N CYS A 54 -6.22 -20.40 5.03
CA CYS A 54 -5.95 -19.31 4.11
C CYS A 54 -5.82 -19.82 2.67
N PRO A 55 -5.97 -18.92 1.66
CA PRO A 55 -5.57 -19.22 0.30
C PRO A 55 -4.09 -19.65 0.22
N ALA A 56 -3.74 -20.56 -0.68
CA ALA A 56 -2.36 -21.00 -0.87
C ALA A 56 -1.39 -19.85 -1.20
N THR A 57 -1.90 -18.79 -1.83
CA THR A 57 -1.25 -17.50 -1.99
C THR A 57 -2.21 -16.41 -1.56
N ILE A 58 -1.81 -15.62 -0.57
CA ILE A 58 -2.53 -14.44 -0.13
C ILE A 58 -2.05 -13.29 -1.00
N VAL A 59 -2.96 -12.72 -1.80
CA VAL A 59 -2.67 -11.62 -2.72
C VAL A 59 -3.15 -10.31 -2.12
N VAL A 60 -2.22 -9.36 -1.99
CA VAL A 60 -2.49 -8.02 -1.45
C VAL A 60 -2.18 -6.96 -2.52
N GLN A 61 -3.15 -6.11 -2.85
CA GLN A 61 -2.95 -4.90 -3.62
C GLN A 61 -2.56 -3.77 -2.69
N THR A 62 -1.34 -3.24 -2.80
CA THR A 62 -0.89 -2.10 -2.00
C THR A 62 -1.35 -0.77 -2.63
N GLN A 63 -1.29 0.31 -1.86
CA GLN A 63 -1.76 1.62 -2.32
C GLN A 63 -0.68 2.41 -3.09
N TRP A 64 0.60 2.09 -2.90
CA TRP A 64 1.72 2.82 -3.47
C TRP A 64 2.86 1.88 -3.88
N THR A 65 3.99 2.45 -4.29
CA THR A 65 5.23 1.73 -4.55
C THR A 65 5.82 1.18 -3.25
N PRO A 66 6.66 0.14 -3.29
CA PRO A 66 7.22 -0.47 -2.07
C PRO A 66 7.89 0.54 -1.13
N HIS A 67 7.43 0.59 0.11
CA HIS A 67 8.01 1.44 1.16
C HIS A 67 7.77 0.84 2.56
N ILE A 68 8.54 1.32 3.53
CA ILE A 68 8.59 0.73 4.89
C ILE A 68 7.39 1.12 5.78
N THR A 69 6.75 2.26 5.53
CA THR A 69 5.91 2.93 6.54
C THR A 69 4.49 2.38 6.65
N VAL A 70 3.97 1.75 5.62
CA VAL A 70 2.61 1.17 5.60
C VAL A 70 2.69 -0.35 5.57
N GLU A 71 3.18 -0.91 4.47
CA GLU A 71 3.27 -2.36 4.25
C GLU A 71 4.58 -2.97 4.78
N GLY A 72 5.36 -2.22 5.56
CA GLY A 72 6.65 -2.67 6.10
C GLY A 72 6.56 -4.01 6.82
N GLY A 73 5.52 -4.23 7.62
CA GLY A 73 5.26 -5.51 8.28
C GLY A 73 5.04 -6.65 7.29
N MET A 74 4.36 -6.40 6.16
CA MET A 74 4.16 -7.41 5.12
C MET A 74 5.46 -7.74 4.40
N TYR A 75 6.29 -6.73 4.07
CA TYR A 75 7.62 -6.96 3.50
C TYR A 75 8.55 -7.70 4.47
N HIS A 76 8.43 -7.45 5.78
CA HIS A 76 9.16 -8.17 6.82
C HIS A 76 8.82 -9.66 6.88
N LEU A 77 7.58 -10.03 6.53
CA LEU A 77 7.11 -11.43 6.53
C LEU A 77 7.48 -12.21 5.26
N LEU A 78 8.02 -11.56 4.22
CA LEU A 78 8.45 -12.26 3.01
C LEU A 78 9.71 -13.09 3.31
N GLY A 79 9.60 -14.39 3.12
CA GLY A 79 10.71 -15.32 3.31
C GLY A 79 11.87 -15.13 2.34
N ALA A 80 12.92 -15.89 2.53
CA ALA A 80 14.12 -15.84 1.71
C ALA A 80 13.81 -16.10 0.22
N ASN A 81 14.61 -15.49 -0.66
CA ASN A 81 14.55 -15.65 -2.13
C ASN A 81 13.17 -15.28 -2.73
N PRO A 82 12.64 -14.08 -2.48
CA PRO A 82 11.38 -13.66 -3.08
C PRO A 82 11.47 -13.63 -4.61
N VAL A 83 10.43 -14.11 -5.27
CA VAL A 83 10.28 -14.01 -6.72
C VAL A 83 9.78 -12.62 -7.06
N ILE A 84 10.58 -11.86 -7.79
CA ILE A 84 10.27 -10.48 -8.21
C ILE A 84 9.85 -10.52 -9.68
N ASP A 85 8.61 -10.16 -9.95
CA ASP A 85 8.10 -9.91 -11.29
C ASP A 85 8.13 -8.40 -11.54
N ALA A 86 9.20 -7.95 -12.19
CA ALA A 86 9.45 -6.52 -12.41
C ALA A 86 8.46 -5.89 -13.39
N ASP A 87 7.92 -6.64 -14.33
CA ASP A 87 6.95 -6.15 -15.32
C ASP A 87 5.57 -5.99 -14.70
N ALA A 88 5.11 -6.99 -13.95
CA ALA A 88 3.84 -6.94 -13.24
C ALA A 88 3.92 -6.17 -11.90
N LYS A 89 5.09 -5.64 -11.52
CA LYS A 89 5.31 -4.87 -10.27
C LYS A 89 4.83 -5.62 -9.03
N ARG A 90 5.16 -6.91 -8.93
CA ARG A 90 4.77 -7.76 -7.80
C ARG A 90 5.93 -8.57 -7.28
N VAL A 91 5.84 -8.93 -6.01
CA VAL A 91 6.77 -9.81 -5.32
C VAL A 91 6.01 -10.92 -4.62
N THR A 92 6.49 -12.17 -4.72
CA THR A 92 5.87 -13.35 -4.10
C THR A 92 6.93 -14.15 -3.37
N ALA A 93 6.64 -14.52 -2.12
CA ALA A 93 7.51 -15.40 -1.31
C ALA A 93 6.68 -16.26 -0.37
N PRO A 94 7.24 -17.33 0.23
CA PRO A 94 6.66 -17.96 1.41
C PRO A 94 6.41 -16.89 2.50
N LEU A 95 5.25 -16.94 3.14
CA LEU A 95 4.97 -16.12 4.32
C LEU A 95 5.65 -16.77 5.51
N VAL A 96 6.60 -16.06 6.13
CA VAL A 96 7.45 -16.57 7.21
C VAL A 96 7.27 -15.73 8.47
N VAL A 97 6.99 -16.39 9.60
CA VAL A 97 6.81 -15.75 10.91
C VAL A 97 7.91 -16.25 11.84
N ARG A 98 8.78 -15.36 12.31
CA ARG A 98 9.89 -15.72 13.23
C ARG A 98 10.70 -16.93 12.76
N GLY A 99 11.02 -16.97 11.46
CA GLY A 99 11.78 -18.05 10.84
C GLY A 99 10.99 -19.32 10.50
N ARG A 100 9.68 -19.37 10.77
CA ARG A 100 8.79 -20.49 10.43
C ARG A 100 7.97 -20.21 9.20
N ASP A 101 7.97 -21.11 8.25
CA ASP A 101 7.08 -21.08 7.09
C ASP A 101 5.64 -21.39 7.55
N THR A 102 4.71 -20.51 7.23
CA THR A 102 3.29 -20.65 7.56
C THR A 102 2.54 -21.62 6.65
N GLY A 103 3.22 -22.12 5.61
CA GLY A 103 2.66 -23.03 4.60
C GLY A 103 1.84 -22.35 3.51
N VAL A 104 1.83 -21.02 3.46
CA VAL A 104 1.21 -20.23 2.37
C VAL A 104 2.19 -19.19 1.85
N LYS A 105 1.91 -18.65 0.65
CA LYS A 105 2.68 -17.54 0.07
C LYS A 105 1.99 -16.21 0.31
N LEU A 106 2.79 -15.15 0.35
CA LEU A 106 2.33 -13.77 0.30
C LEU A 106 2.77 -13.16 -1.03
N GLU A 107 1.83 -12.59 -1.77
CA GLU A 107 2.08 -11.79 -2.97
C GLU A 107 1.67 -10.35 -2.72
N LEU A 108 2.63 -9.43 -2.89
CA LEU A 108 2.38 -7.98 -2.79
C LEU A 108 2.46 -7.37 -4.18
N ARG A 109 1.40 -6.71 -4.62
CA ARG A 109 1.29 -5.99 -5.88
C ARG A 109 1.40 -4.50 -5.63
N ALA A 110 2.35 -3.83 -6.28
CA ALA A 110 2.56 -2.40 -6.12
C ALA A 110 1.36 -1.60 -6.63
N GLY A 111 1.04 -0.53 -5.92
CA GLY A 111 0.00 0.43 -6.27
C GLY A 111 0.54 1.72 -6.90
N GLY A 112 -0.19 2.82 -6.75
CA GLY A 112 0.17 4.12 -7.28
C GLY A 112 0.40 4.10 -8.80
N PRO A 113 1.60 4.50 -9.27
CA PRO A 113 1.91 4.51 -10.70
C PRO A 113 1.73 3.14 -11.39
N ALA A 114 1.94 2.03 -10.66
CA ALA A 114 1.83 0.67 -11.20
C ALA A 114 0.40 0.31 -11.63
N ILE A 115 -0.60 0.95 -11.06
CA ILE A 115 -2.02 0.77 -11.36
C ILE A 115 -2.67 2.03 -11.93
N GLY A 116 -1.85 2.94 -12.50
CA GLY A 116 -2.35 4.18 -13.11
C GLY A 116 -3.05 5.12 -12.12
N PHE A 117 -2.63 5.12 -10.85
CA PHE A 117 -3.22 5.92 -9.76
C PHE A 117 -4.70 5.63 -9.50
N THR A 118 -5.20 4.46 -9.93
CA THR A 118 -6.53 4.00 -9.53
C THR A 118 -6.53 3.56 -8.06
N GLN A 119 -7.70 3.59 -7.45
CA GLN A 119 -7.81 3.14 -6.06
C GLN A 119 -7.62 1.62 -5.94
N PRO A 120 -6.97 1.10 -4.88
CA PRO A 120 -6.86 -0.34 -4.63
C PRO A 120 -8.19 -1.08 -4.58
N SER A 121 -9.26 -0.43 -4.09
CA SER A 121 -10.62 -0.98 -4.15
C SER A 121 -11.05 -1.32 -5.58
N ALA A 122 -10.79 -0.44 -6.55
CA ALA A 122 -11.11 -0.70 -7.95
C ALA A 122 -10.36 -1.92 -8.50
N GLN A 123 -9.09 -2.11 -8.11
CA GLN A 123 -8.32 -3.30 -8.49
C GLN A 123 -8.90 -4.57 -7.87
N MET A 124 -9.31 -4.52 -6.59
CA MET A 124 -9.92 -5.65 -5.90
C MET A 124 -11.23 -6.10 -6.58
N TYR A 125 -12.02 -5.13 -7.09
CA TYR A 125 -13.27 -5.44 -7.77
C TYR A 125 -13.07 -5.87 -9.23
N ALA A 126 -12.00 -5.43 -9.88
CA ALA A 126 -11.62 -5.85 -11.24
C ALA A 126 -10.97 -7.25 -11.26
N ASP A 127 -10.18 -7.59 -10.24
CA ASP A 127 -9.50 -8.88 -10.11
C ASP A 127 -9.85 -9.55 -8.76
N THR A 128 -10.72 -10.54 -8.82
CA THR A 128 -11.17 -11.28 -7.63
C THR A 128 -10.11 -12.19 -7.03
N THR A 129 -8.95 -12.38 -7.67
CA THR A 129 -7.81 -13.08 -7.08
C THR A 129 -7.12 -12.27 -5.98
N ILE A 130 -7.30 -10.95 -5.96
CA ILE A 130 -6.85 -10.08 -4.88
C ILE A 130 -7.71 -10.33 -3.65
N ASN A 131 -7.11 -10.86 -2.59
CA ASN A 131 -7.79 -11.19 -1.34
C ASN A 131 -7.93 -9.96 -0.42
N LEU A 132 -6.89 -9.13 -0.38
CA LEU A 132 -6.76 -7.99 0.52
C LEU A 132 -6.32 -6.76 -0.28
N GLY A 133 -6.70 -5.58 0.20
CA GLY A 133 -6.22 -4.30 -0.32
C GLY A 133 -5.71 -3.42 0.80
N VAL A 134 -4.82 -2.50 0.47
CA VAL A 134 -4.40 -1.40 1.35
C VAL A 134 -4.90 -0.11 0.73
N LEU A 135 -5.80 0.60 1.41
CA LEU A 135 -6.32 1.89 0.92
C LEU A 135 -5.36 3.04 1.25
N GLY A 136 -5.53 4.18 0.62
CA GLY A 136 -4.76 5.40 0.92
C GLY A 136 -5.07 5.98 2.30
N GLY A 137 -6.32 5.86 2.76
CA GLY A 137 -6.83 6.25 4.06
C GLY A 137 -8.20 5.63 4.29
N LEU A 138 -8.73 5.70 5.51
CA LEU A 138 -10.05 5.16 5.80
C LEU A 138 -11.17 5.93 5.08
N ASP A 139 -10.98 7.23 4.86
CA ASP A 139 -11.91 8.09 4.11
C ASP A 139 -12.09 7.62 2.65
N GLU A 140 -11.10 6.96 2.04
CA GLU A 140 -11.25 6.30 0.73
C GLU A 140 -12.28 5.17 0.79
N GLY A 141 -12.25 4.33 1.82
CA GLY A 141 -13.25 3.27 2.03
C GLY A 141 -14.67 3.82 2.23
N ILE A 142 -14.78 4.95 2.95
CA ILE A 142 -16.05 5.68 3.10
C ILE A 142 -16.54 6.19 1.73
N GLN A 143 -15.67 6.82 0.94
CA GLN A 143 -16.01 7.36 -0.38
C GLN A 143 -16.60 6.31 -1.33
N VAL A 144 -16.03 5.10 -1.34
CA VAL A 144 -16.43 4.04 -2.28
C VAL A 144 -17.52 3.10 -1.72
N SER A 145 -18.03 3.39 -0.53
CA SER A 145 -18.95 2.48 0.21
C SER A 145 -20.22 2.11 -0.54
N ALA A 146 -20.72 2.97 -1.46
CA ALA A 146 -21.89 2.67 -2.28
C ALA A 146 -21.56 1.89 -3.55
N THR A 147 -20.32 1.94 -4.06
CA THR A 147 -19.97 1.42 -5.39
C THR A 147 -19.00 0.24 -5.36
N GLN A 148 -18.00 0.32 -4.50
CA GLN A 148 -16.94 -0.68 -4.32
C GLN A 148 -16.63 -0.85 -2.83
N PRO A 149 -17.63 -1.29 -2.01
CA PRO A 149 -17.51 -1.30 -0.57
C PRO A 149 -16.33 -2.13 -0.10
N THR A 150 -15.62 -1.60 0.91
CA THR A 150 -14.51 -2.28 1.57
C THR A 150 -14.74 -2.33 3.07
N LEU A 151 -14.27 -3.41 3.71
CA LEU A 151 -14.30 -3.57 5.16
C LEU A 151 -12.85 -3.63 5.67
N ALA A 152 -12.46 -2.63 6.44
CA ALA A 152 -11.15 -2.59 7.07
C ALA A 152 -11.08 -3.58 8.24
N VAL A 153 -10.10 -4.46 8.19
CA VAL A 153 -9.87 -5.54 9.17
C VAL A 153 -8.68 -5.28 10.08
N MET A 154 -7.85 -4.28 9.74
CA MET A 154 -6.71 -3.81 10.53
C MET A 154 -6.28 -2.42 10.06
N GLY A 155 -6.03 -1.50 10.98
CA GLY A 155 -5.33 -0.24 10.73
C GLY A 155 -3.82 -0.48 10.66
N LEU A 156 -3.19 -0.22 9.50
CA LEU A 156 -1.73 -0.35 9.38
C LEU A 156 -1.01 0.88 9.95
N VAL A 157 -1.67 2.02 9.93
CA VAL A 157 -1.17 3.29 10.44
C VAL A 157 -2.27 3.98 11.25
N GLU A 158 -1.98 4.30 12.52
CA GLU A 158 -2.97 4.85 13.45
C GLU A 158 -3.39 6.27 13.05
N ILE A 159 -2.42 7.15 12.79
CA ILE A 159 -2.68 8.53 12.39
C ILE A 159 -2.22 8.74 10.96
N HIS A 160 -3.11 9.26 10.10
CA HIS A 160 -2.75 9.58 8.72
C HIS A 160 -1.61 10.61 8.68
N PRO A 161 -0.48 10.31 8.00
CA PRO A 161 0.71 11.17 8.04
C PRO A 161 0.59 12.47 7.22
N GLN A 162 -0.55 12.76 6.65
CA GLN A 162 -0.80 13.94 5.82
C GLN A 162 -0.50 15.25 6.57
N ILE A 163 0.28 16.12 5.96
CA ILE A 163 0.65 17.45 6.47
C ILE A 163 0.35 18.55 5.45
N ILE A 164 0.30 19.78 5.95
CA ILE A 164 0.59 20.98 5.17
C ILE A 164 1.88 21.58 5.72
N LEU A 165 2.87 21.77 4.85
CA LEU A 165 4.19 22.30 5.20
C LEU A 165 4.41 23.70 4.62
N TRP A 166 5.32 24.47 5.25
CA TRP A 166 5.71 25.83 4.86
C TRP A 166 7.18 26.12 5.23
N ASP A 167 7.73 27.19 4.67
CA ASP A 167 9.05 27.69 5.03
C ASP A 167 8.99 28.53 6.33
N PRO A 168 9.63 28.07 7.43
CA PRO A 168 9.66 28.83 8.68
C PRO A 168 10.46 30.15 8.57
N ALA A 169 11.37 30.29 7.60
CA ALA A 169 12.10 31.53 7.38
C ALA A 169 11.22 32.60 6.71
N THR A 170 10.37 32.18 5.79
CA THR A 170 9.38 33.07 5.14
C THR A 170 8.21 33.40 6.07
N TYR A 171 7.78 32.43 6.88
CA TYR A 171 6.61 32.53 7.76
C TYR A 171 6.97 32.17 9.22
N PRO A 172 7.79 32.99 9.91
CA PRO A 172 8.27 32.66 11.26
C PRO A 172 7.15 32.57 12.31
N GLY A 173 6.04 33.27 12.08
CA GLY A 173 4.89 33.26 12.98
C GLY A 173 3.89 32.14 12.77
N PHE A 174 4.04 31.33 11.69
CA PHE A 174 3.10 30.24 11.45
C PHE A 174 3.40 29.05 12.37
N THR A 175 2.36 28.54 13.03
CA THR A 175 2.39 27.37 13.89
C THR A 175 1.34 26.34 13.48
N THR A 176 0.28 26.77 12.77
CA THR A 176 -0.85 25.95 12.37
C THR A 176 -1.25 26.18 10.91
N ILE A 177 -2.03 25.26 10.35
CA ILE A 177 -2.68 25.42 9.03
C ILE A 177 -3.60 26.64 9.03
N LYS A 178 -4.24 26.95 10.17
CA LYS A 178 -5.11 28.13 10.31
C LYS A 178 -4.35 29.45 10.09
N ASP A 179 -3.07 29.52 10.50
CA ASP A 179 -2.25 30.72 10.27
C ASP A 179 -2.04 30.99 8.79
N ILE A 180 -1.86 29.91 7.99
CA ILE A 180 -1.82 29.99 6.52
C ILE A 180 -3.14 30.59 6.00
N GLY A 181 -4.28 30.12 6.51
CA GLY A 181 -5.61 30.59 6.12
C GLY A 181 -5.88 32.08 6.39
N GLN A 182 -5.18 32.69 7.35
CA GLN A 182 -5.28 34.12 7.65
C GLN A 182 -4.56 35.02 6.62
N THR A 183 -3.77 34.39 5.74
CA THR A 183 -3.01 35.11 4.71
C THR A 183 -3.59 34.85 3.31
N ASN A 184 -2.82 35.22 2.26
CA ASN A 184 -3.11 34.89 0.88
C ASN A 184 -2.11 33.83 0.33
N THR A 185 -1.40 33.11 1.21
CA THR A 185 -0.44 32.08 0.85
C THR A 185 -1.13 30.95 0.09
N LYS A 186 -0.63 30.61 -1.09
CA LYS A 186 -1.12 29.48 -1.87
C LYS A 186 -0.76 28.16 -1.20
N VAL A 187 -1.66 27.18 -1.30
CA VAL A 187 -1.48 25.83 -0.78
C VAL A 187 -1.64 24.83 -1.93
N PHE A 188 -0.54 24.25 -2.37
CA PHE A 188 -0.54 23.23 -3.41
C PHE A 188 -0.83 21.85 -2.81
N TYR A 189 -1.71 21.08 -3.45
CA TYR A 189 -2.09 19.74 -3.01
C TYR A 189 -2.48 18.85 -4.20
N PHE A 190 -2.52 17.54 -4.02
CA PHE A 190 -3.09 16.61 -5.00
C PHE A 190 -4.60 16.85 -5.11
N GLY A 191 -5.06 17.22 -6.29
CA GLY A 191 -6.48 17.47 -6.54
C GLY A 191 -7.34 16.25 -6.21
N GLY A 192 -8.53 16.49 -5.62
CA GLY A 192 -9.48 15.45 -5.28
C GLY A 192 -9.32 14.84 -3.88
N ASN A 193 -8.29 15.23 -3.11
CA ASN A 193 -8.13 14.76 -1.73
C ASN A 193 -9.17 15.38 -0.77
N THR A 194 -9.85 14.53 -0.04
CA THR A 194 -10.98 14.87 0.84
C THR A 194 -10.59 15.79 1.98
N TYR A 195 -9.40 15.61 2.55
CA TYR A 195 -8.94 16.46 3.66
C TYR A 195 -8.86 17.95 3.29
N MET A 196 -8.57 18.29 2.03
CA MET A 196 -8.51 19.68 1.60
C MET A 196 -9.90 20.33 1.59
N GLU A 197 -10.92 19.59 1.19
CA GLU A 197 -12.31 20.06 1.28
C GLU A 197 -12.73 20.27 2.74
N TYR A 198 -12.28 19.39 3.63
CA TYR A 198 -12.46 19.59 5.08
C TYR A 198 -11.79 20.88 5.56
N LEU A 199 -10.51 21.10 5.24
CA LEU A 199 -9.78 22.29 5.70
C LEU A 199 -10.43 23.58 5.23
N VAL A 200 -10.97 23.59 4.02
CA VAL A 200 -11.72 24.75 3.48
C VAL A 200 -13.10 24.86 4.14
N GLY A 201 -13.85 23.78 4.26
CA GLY A 201 -15.17 23.76 4.87
C GLY A 201 -15.17 24.15 6.36
N ALA A 202 -14.12 23.76 7.09
CA ALA A 202 -13.88 24.14 8.48
C ALA A 202 -13.35 25.58 8.65
N GLY A 203 -13.15 26.33 7.56
CA GLY A 203 -12.65 27.72 7.59
C GLY A 203 -11.17 27.84 8.00
N LEU A 204 -10.40 26.73 7.93
CA LEU A 204 -8.97 26.73 8.22
C LEU A 204 -8.15 27.27 7.04
N LEU A 205 -8.65 27.07 5.81
CA LEU A 205 -8.11 27.61 4.57
C LEU A 205 -9.22 28.28 3.76
N LYS A 206 -8.86 29.22 2.87
CA LYS A 206 -9.80 29.82 1.92
C LYS A 206 -9.81 29.04 0.61
N ARG A 207 -10.96 28.90 -0.04
CA ARG A 207 -11.08 28.28 -1.37
C ARG A 207 -10.13 28.91 -2.41
N SER A 208 -9.91 30.21 -2.34
CA SER A 208 -9.02 30.94 -3.25
C SER A 208 -7.52 30.65 -3.05
N GLN A 209 -7.14 30.03 -1.92
CA GLN A 209 -5.75 29.69 -1.60
C GLN A 209 -5.35 28.32 -2.11
N VAL A 210 -6.28 27.37 -2.21
CA VAL A 210 -5.98 25.98 -2.51
C VAL A 210 -5.86 25.73 -4.01
N ASP A 211 -4.83 24.99 -4.42
CA ASP A 211 -4.50 24.70 -5.81
C ASP A 211 -4.20 23.20 -5.96
N GLY A 212 -5.10 22.51 -6.66
CA GLY A 212 -5.05 21.06 -6.86
C GLY A 212 -4.07 20.58 -7.94
N SER A 213 -3.16 21.43 -8.40
CA SER A 213 -2.20 21.09 -9.47
C SER A 213 -0.89 20.44 -8.99
N TYR A 214 -0.78 20.15 -7.68
CA TYR A 214 0.41 19.49 -7.14
C TYR A 214 0.57 18.07 -7.68
N ASP A 215 1.75 17.75 -8.18
CA ASP A 215 2.12 16.49 -8.83
C ASP A 215 3.05 15.61 -7.99
N GLY A 216 3.32 15.98 -6.73
CA GLY A 216 4.28 15.31 -5.85
C GLY A 216 5.71 15.84 -5.99
N SER A 217 5.97 16.77 -6.93
CA SER A 217 7.29 17.37 -7.12
C SER A 217 7.49 18.55 -6.17
N PRO A 218 8.68 18.74 -5.59
CA PRO A 218 8.99 19.92 -4.77
C PRO A 218 9.12 21.22 -5.60
N SER A 219 9.02 21.13 -6.93
CA SER A 219 9.30 22.25 -7.85
C SER A 219 8.44 23.47 -7.60
N HIS A 220 7.15 23.32 -7.31
CA HIS A 220 6.23 24.43 -7.01
C HIS A 220 6.67 25.23 -5.78
N PHE A 221 7.05 24.51 -4.71
CA PHE A 221 7.50 25.11 -3.46
C PHE A 221 8.84 25.83 -3.63
N VAL A 222 9.78 25.18 -4.32
CA VAL A 222 11.11 25.74 -4.60
C VAL A 222 11.02 26.96 -5.50
N ALA A 223 10.22 26.89 -6.59
CA ALA A 223 10.03 28.00 -7.51
C ALA A 223 9.34 29.21 -6.85
N ALA A 224 8.44 28.95 -5.89
CA ALA A 224 7.83 30.01 -5.09
C ALA A 224 8.80 30.62 -4.06
N GLY A 225 10.02 30.11 -3.92
CA GLY A 225 10.99 30.57 -2.93
C GLY A 225 10.49 30.44 -1.49
N GLY A 226 9.66 29.43 -1.22
CA GLY A 226 9.02 29.22 0.10
C GLY A 226 7.82 30.13 0.39
N LYS A 227 7.37 30.93 -0.58
CA LYS A 227 6.18 31.82 -0.43
C LYS A 227 4.86 31.09 -0.68
N ALA A 228 4.88 29.78 -0.73
CA ALA A 228 3.72 28.90 -0.81
C ALA A 228 3.77 27.88 0.33
N ALA A 229 2.65 27.23 0.59
CA ALA A 229 2.58 26.01 1.38
C ALA A 229 2.30 24.83 0.45
N VAL A 230 2.64 23.61 0.87
CA VAL A 230 2.39 22.42 0.07
C VAL A 230 1.99 21.24 0.94
N ALA A 231 1.15 20.39 0.40
CA ALA A 231 0.78 19.11 1.01
C ALA A 231 1.94 18.12 0.95
N GLY A 232 2.02 17.22 1.92
CA GLY A 232 3.03 16.17 1.97
C GLY A 232 2.75 15.18 3.10
N TYR A 233 3.76 14.40 3.48
CA TYR A 233 3.67 13.40 4.55
C TYR A 233 4.76 13.65 5.59
N ALA A 234 4.41 13.67 6.87
CA ALA A 234 5.31 13.96 7.98
C ALA A 234 6.53 13.02 8.07
N ASN A 235 6.39 11.82 7.54
CA ASN A 235 7.42 10.80 7.50
C ASN A 235 8.28 10.82 6.23
N ALA A 236 8.08 11.78 5.32
CA ALA A 236 8.83 11.87 4.06
C ALA A 236 9.34 13.29 3.77
N GLU A 237 8.45 14.24 3.51
CA GLU A 237 8.78 15.58 3.00
C GLU A 237 9.78 16.37 3.85
N PRO A 238 9.74 16.32 5.21
CA PRO A 238 10.76 17.05 5.99
C PRO A 238 12.19 16.64 5.65
N TYR A 239 12.42 15.33 5.44
CA TYR A 239 13.73 14.82 5.01
C TYR A 239 14.02 15.20 3.57
N ILE A 240 13.08 14.99 2.67
CA ILE A 240 13.23 15.25 1.23
C ILE A 240 13.62 16.71 1.02
N TYR A 241 12.90 17.67 1.59
CA TYR A 241 13.21 19.09 1.44
C TYR A 241 14.56 19.47 2.04
N GLU A 242 14.92 18.92 3.20
CA GLU A 242 16.17 19.26 3.86
C GLU A 242 17.39 18.62 3.20
N LYS A 243 17.29 17.35 2.74
CA LYS A 243 18.44 16.55 2.32
C LYS A 243 18.53 16.30 0.82
N ASP A 244 17.39 16.04 0.16
CA ASP A 244 17.37 15.56 -1.22
C ASP A 244 17.15 16.70 -2.23
N VAL A 245 16.35 17.71 -1.88
CA VAL A 245 16.08 18.87 -2.73
C VAL A 245 17.21 19.88 -2.59
N LYS A 246 18.27 19.73 -3.38
CA LYS A 246 19.49 20.58 -3.31
C LYS A 246 19.22 22.07 -3.49
N GLN A 247 18.21 22.44 -4.28
CA GLN A 247 17.78 23.83 -4.51
C GLN A 247 17.10 24.45 -3.30
N TRP A 248 16.67 23.62 -2.34
CA TRP A 248 16.06 24.06 -1.09
C TRP A 248 17.01 23.89 0.08
N GLY A 249 17.39 22.68 0.45
CA GLY A 249 18.48 22.31 1.36
C GLY A 249 18.33 22.80 2.80
N LYS A 250 17.09 23.09 3.26
CA LYS A 250 16.83 23.58 4.62
C LYS A 250 15.54 22.98 5.19
N PRO A 251 15.36 22.99 6.54
CA PRO A 251 14.17 22.46 7.18
C PRO A 251 12.89 23.17 6.73
N VAL A 252 11.80 22.44 6.73
CA VAL A 252 10.42 22.95 6.62
C VAL A 252 9.69 22.78 7.94
N LYS A 253 8.66 23.59 8.18
CA LYS A 253 7.72 23.44 9.29
C LYS A 253 6.40 22.91 8.76
N TYR A 254 5.62 22.23 9.59
CA TYR A 254 4.36 21.63 9.17
C TYR A 254 3.39 21.42 10.33
N GLN A 255 2.13 21.14 10.01
CA GLN A 255 1.13 20.60 10.92
C GLN A 255 0.50 19.37 10.27
N LEU A 256 0.24 18.34 11.07
CA LEU A 256 -0.59 17.21 10.66
C LEU A 256 -2.02 17.69 10.40
N VAL A 257 -2.62 17.21 9.31
CA VAL A 257 -4.04 17.45 9.01
C VAL A 257 -4.93 16.83 10.08
N TYR A 258 -4.45 15.74 10.70
CA TYR A 258 -5.07 15.11 11.88
C TYR A 258 -5.19 16.10 13.05
N ASP A 259 -4.13 16.83 13.38
CA ASP A 259 -4.11 17.82 14.46
C ASP A 259 -4.95 19.07 14.13
N ALA A 260 -5.25 19.28 12.85
CA ALA A 260 -6.19 20.30 12.39
C ALA A 260 -7.66 19.85 12.47
N GLY A 261 -7.92 18.65 13.00
CA GLY A 261 -9.26 18.13 13.28
C GLY A 261 -9.83 17.16 12.26
N TYR A 262 -9.05 16.70 11.27
CA TYR A 262 -9.47 15.65 10.33
C TYR A 262 -9.05 14.25 10.83
N PRO A 263 -9.95 13.48 11.49
CA PRO A 263 -9.58 12.32 12.30
C PRO A 263 -9.33 11.05 11.48
N ASN A 264 -8.74 11.19 10.28
CA ASN A 264 -8.53 10.07 9.37
C ASN A 264 -7.52 9.06 9.96
N TYR A 265 -7.83 7.77 9.81
CA TYR A 265 -6.84 6.73 9.96
C TYR A 265 -5.91 6.73 8.75
N GLY A 266 -4.65 6.38 8.96
CA GLY A 266 -3.76 6.07 7.87
C GLY A 266 -4.21 4.82 7.11
N PRO A 267 -3.44 4.36 6.11
CA PRO A 267 -3.80 3.24 5.26
C PRO A 267 -4.31 2.02 6.02
N PRO A 268 -5.56 1.58 5.85
CA PRO A 268 -6.08 0.35 6.43
C PRO A 268 -5.90 -0.84 5.49
N LEU A 269 -5.79 -2.04 6.06
CA LEU A 269 -5.93 -3.30 5.36
C LEU A 269 -7.40 -3.66 5.24
N VAL A 270 -7.87 -3.91 4.03
CA VAL A 270 -9.29 -4.13 3.74
C VAL A 270 -9.54 -5.43 2.98
N ILE A 271 -10.77 -5.91 3.08
CA ILE A 271 -11.37 -6.97 2.26
C ILE A 271 -12.63 -6.44 1.56
N ARG A 272 -13.13 -7.15 0.54
CA ARG A 272 -14.50 -6.96 0.11
C ARG A 272 -15.46 -7.50 1.20
N PRO A 273 -16.51 -6.78 1.60
CA PRO A 273 -17.43 -7.26 2.64
C PRO A 273 -18.03 -8.65 2.32
N ALA A 274 -18.29 -8.93 1.05
CA ALA A 274 -18.82 -10.23 0.60
C ALA A 274 -17.85 -11.41 0.84
N ASP A 275 -16.58 -11.17 1.01
CA ASP A 275 -15.58 -12.21 1.27
C ASP A 275 -15.36 -12.45 2.77
N LYS A 276 -16.03 -11.69 3.67
CA LYS A 276 -15.77 -11.73 5.11
C LYS A 276 -15.89 -13.14 5.68
N ASP A 277 -17.01 -13.80 5.47
CA ASP A 277 -17.26 -15.12 6.06
C ASP A 277 -16.31 -16.18 5.51
N LYS A 278 -16.02 -16.12 4.21
CA LYS A 278 -15.05 -17.01 3.56
C LYS A 278 -13.62 -16.82 4.08
N LEU A 279 -13.21 -15.58 4.31
CA LEU A 279 -11.86 -15.25 4.78
C LEU A 279 -11.72 -15.26 6.30
N ALA A 280 -12.82 -15.26 7.07
CA ALA A 280 -12.78 -15.16 8.53
C ALA A 280 -11.85 -16.19 9.21
N PRO A 281 -11.83 -17.50 8.83
CA PRO A 281 -10.87 -18.43 9.42
C PRO A 281 -9.41 -18.06 9.17
N CYS A 282 -9.10 -17.53 7.98
CA CYS A 282 -7.78 -17.01 7.64
C CYS A 282 -7.45 -15.75 8.43
N LEU A 283 -8.35 -14.77 8.45
CA LEU A 283 -8.13 -13.47 9.09
C LEU A 283 -7.90 -13.58 10.60
N ARG A 284 -8.57 -14.52 11.29
CA ARG A 284 -8.33 -14.78 12.74
C ARG A 284 -6.90 -15.20 13.06
N LYS A 285 -6.16 -15.76 12.10
CA LYS A 285 -4.75 -16.10 12.24
C LYS A 285 -3.83 -15.04 11.60
N LEU A 286 -4.20 -14.56 10.42
CA LEU A 286 -3.36 -13.65 9.64
C LEU A 286 -3.26 -12.25 10.28
N VAL A 287 -4.36 -11.69 10.78
CA VAL A 287 -4.36 -10.32 11.34
C VAL A 287 -3.44 -10.22 12.57
N PRO A 288 -3.47 -11.13 13.57
CA PRO A 288 -2.48 -11.13 14.64
C PRO A 288 -1.02 -11.25 14.17
N ILE A 289 -0.76 -12.03 13.11
CA ILE A 289 0.56 -12.12 12.50
C ILE A 289 0.98 -10.76 11.93
N LEU A 290 0.08 -10.07 11.24
CA LEU A 290 0.35 -8.75 10.66
C LEU A 290 0.53 -7.67 11.74
N GLN A 291 -0.26 -7.71 12.83
CA GLN A 291 -0.07 -6.83 13.98
C GLN A 291 1.35 -6.98 14.55
N GLN A 292 1.76 -8.22 14.82
CA GLN A 292 3.11 -8.47 15.35
C GLN A 292 4.20 -8.05 14.36
N ALA A 293 4.01 -8.32 13.07
CA ALA A 293 4.97 -7.90 12.04
C ALA A 293 5.10 -6.37 11.94
N GLN A 294 4.01 -5.63 12.16
CA GLN A 294 4.06 -4.16 12.21
C GLN A 294 4.85 -3.65 13.42
N VAL A 295 4.74 -4.31 14.55
CA VAL A 295 5.57 -4.02 15.74
C VAL A 295 7.04 -4.36 15.48
N ASP A 296 7.30 -5.56 14.94
CA ASP A 296 8.66 -6.08 14.74
C ASP A 296 9.43 -5.26 13.69
N VAL A 297 8.80 -4.87 12.57
CA VAL A 297 9.45 -4.10 11.52
C VAL A 297 9.89 -2.70 11.98
N LEU A 298 9.11 -2.06 12.85
CA LEU A 298 9.51 -0.76 13.40
C LEU A 298 10.59 -0.89 14.49
N ALA A 299 10.75 -2.07 15.08
CA ALA A 299 11.87 -2.35 15.97
C ALA A 299 13.16 -2.63 15.19
N GLN A 300 13.06 -3.33 14.05
CA GLN A 300 14.19 -3.75 13.22
C GLN A 300 13.88 -3.51 11.71
N PRO A 301 13.90 -2.25 11.24
CA PRO A 301 13.44 -1.92 9.90
C PRO A 301 14.41 -2.33 8.78
N GLY A 302 15.69 -2.55 9.08
CA GLY A 302 16.77 -2.75 8.09
C GLY A 302 16.44 -3.77 7.00
N PRO A 303 16.10 -5.03 7.32
CA PRO A 303 15.81 -6.05 6.29
C PRO A 303 14.65 -5.68 5.36
N ALA A 304 13.59 -5.08 5.89
CA ALA A 304 12.45 -4.63 5.08
C ALA A 304 12.82 -3.40 4.22
N ILE A 305 13.64 -2.49 4.73
CA ILE A 305 14.21 -1.37 3.95
C ILE A 305 15.01 -1.93 2.76
N ASP A 306 15.96 -2.84 3.01
CA ASP A 306 16.81 -3.41 1.97
C ASP A 306 15.97 -4.12 0.88
N LEU A 307 14.89 -4.81 1.27
CA LEU A 307 13.99 -5.44 0.31
C LEU A 307 13.21 -4.40 -0.50
N THR A 308 12.60 -3.41 0.14
CA THR A 308 11.80 -2.38 -0.56
C THR A 308 12.65 -1.56 -1.51
N LEU A 309 13.91 -1.25 -1.19
CA LEU A 309 14.85 -0.58 -2.09
C LEU A 309 15.17 -1.45 -3.31
N ARG A 310 15.43 -2.75 -3.13
CA ARG A 310 15.62 -3.68 -4.26
C ARG A 310 14.38 -3.76 -5.17
N LEU A 311 13.18 -3.79 -4.59
CA LEU A 311 11.93 -3.80 -5.34
C LEU A 311 11.76 -2.51 -6.15
N ASN A 312 11.99 -1.34 -5.55
CA ASN A 312 11.91 -0.05 -6.22
C ASN A 312 12.88 0.05 -7.40
N GLN A 313 14.11 -0.46 -7.24
CA GLN A 313 15.08 -0.55 -8.31
C GLN A 313 14.59 -1.49 -9.43
N ALA A 314 14.12 -2.70 -9.09
CA ALA A 314 13.61 -3.66 -10.07
C ALA A 314 12.38 -3.12 -10.81
N TYR A 315 11.49 -2.44 -10.11
CA TYR A 315 10.26 -1.87 -10.67
C TYR A 315 10.50 -0.57 -11.44
N LYS A 316 11.73 0.00 -11.39
CA LYS A 316 12.09 1.29 -12.00
C LYS A 316 11.16 2.41 -11.52
N VAL A 317 10.95 2.47 -10.20
CA VAL A 317 10.12 3.49 -9.57
C VAL A 317 10.77 4.86 -9.74
N ALA A 318 9.99 5.87 -10.11
CA ALA A 318 10.50 7.24 -10.33
C ALA A 318 10.93 7.90 -9.01
N THR A 319 10.21 7.62 -7.91
CA THR A 319 10.58 8.11 -6.58
C THR A 319 11.84 7.41 -6.08
N GLN A 320 12.87 8.20 -5.79
CA GLN A 320 14.13 7.66 -5.30
C GLN A 320 14.10 7.56 -3.78
N TYR A 321 13.74 6.39 -3.27
CA TYR A 321 13.93 6.08 -1.85
C TYR A 321 15.40 5.71 -1.61
N THR A 322 15.99 6.25 -0.55
CA THR A 322 17.33 5.87 -0.06
C THR A 322 17.18 5.13 1.27
N LYS A 323 18.28 4.51 1.72
CA LYS A 323 18.32 3.90 3.04
C LYS A 323 18.06 4.93 4.13
N GLU A 324 18.73 6.08 4.02
CA GLU A 324 18.62 7.18 4.98
C GLU A 324 17.21 7.77 5.06
N SER A 325 16.58 8.00 3.90
CA SER A 325 15.18 8.48 3.86
C SER A 325 14.20 7.45 4.43
N SER A 326 14.43 6.15 4.18
CA SER A 326 13.61 5.07 4.72
C SER A 326 13.79 4.90 6.23
N GLU A 327 15.00 5.02 6.74
CA GLU A 327 15.30 5.03 8.19
C GLU A 327 14.70 6.26 8.88
N PHE A 328 14.78 7.43 8.24
CA PHE A 328 14.09 8.63 8.73
C PHE A 328 12.59 8.37 8.84
N ALA A 329 11.98 7.83 7.78
CA ALA A 329 10.56 7.51 7.76
C ALA A 329 10.16 6.57 8.91
N ALA A 330 10.89 5.48 9.13
CA ALA A 330 10.64 4.55 10.24
C ALA A 330 10.75 5.23 11.62
N ARG A 331 11.72 6.14 11.81
CA ARG A 331 11.82 6.92 13.05
C ARG A 331 10.63 7.85 13.26
N GLN A 332 10.16 8.53 12.17
CA GLN A 332 9.02 9.43 12.27
C GLN A 332 7.70 8.70 12.57
N MET A 333 7.53 7.48 12.07
CA MET A 333 6.35 6.65 12.40
C MET A 333 6.19 6.47 13.91
N LYS A 334 7.29 6.33 14.65
CA LYS A 334 7.30 6.24 16.11
C LYS A 334 7.19 7.61 16.78
N ALA A 335 8.08 8.54 16.40
CA ALA A 335 8.23 9.84 17.08
C ALA A 335 6.94 10.66 17.06
N LEU A 336 6.20 10.60 15.95
CA LEU A 336 4.93 11.30 15.77
C LEU A 336 3.71 10.43 16.12
N LYS A 337 3.92 9.23 16.67
CA LYS A 337 2.86 8.26 16.99
C LYS A 337 1.94 7.94 15.79
N LEU A 338 2.47 8.06 14.56
CA LEU A 338 1.74 7.67 13.36
C LEU A 338 1.44 6.17 13.38
N SER A 339 2.39 5.37 13.88
CA SER A 339 2.19 3.98 14.27
C SER A 339 2.21 3.89 15.79
N SER A 340 1.06 3.62 16.38
CA SER A 340 0.85 3.53 17.82
C SER A 340 -0.32 2.59 18.12
N ASN A 341 -0.55 2.31 19.39
CA ASN A 341 -1.67 1.49 19.84
C ASN A 341 -3.04 2.22 19.77
N GLY A 342 -3.05 3.51 19.44
CA GLY A 342 -4.29 4.28 19.53
C GLY A 342 -4.74 4.48 20.99
N PRO A 343 -6.06 4.41 21.25
CA PRO A 343 -6.63 4.69 22.59
C PRO A 343 -6.50 3.54 23.57
N ASP A 344 -6.13 2.35 23.14
CA ASP A 344 -5.98 1.15 23.98
C ASP A 344 -4.61 0.49 23.81
N ALA A 345 -4.45 -0.76 24.26
CA ALA A 345 -3.17 -1.47 24.22
C ALA A 345 -2.91 -2.18 22.87
N ALA A 346 -3.88 -2.24 21.97
CA ALA A 346 -3.77 -2.97 20.70
C ALA A 346 -3.32 -2.07 19.54
N VAL A 347 -2.46 -2.60 18.67
CA VAL A 347 -2.16 -1.98 17.38
C VAL A 347 -3.18 -2.43 16.33
N GLY A 348 -3.63 -1.50 15.50
CA GLY A 348 -4.41 -1.82 14.29
C GLY A 348 -5.91 -1.96 14.50
N ASN A 349 -6.44 -1.70 15.70
CA ASN A 349 -7.88 -1.60 15.94
C ASN A 349 -8.42 -0.21 15.58
N PHE A 350 -9.74 -0.08 15.53
CA PHE A 350 -10.43 1.16 15.20
C PHE A 350 -11.30 1.62 16.37
N ASP A 351 -11.19 2.89 16.75
CA ASP A 351 -12.14 3.57 17.62
C ASP A 351 -13.41 3.90 16.81
N VAL A 352 -14.50 3.21 17.15
CA VAL A 352 -15.80 3.35 16.48
C VAL A 352 -16.30 4.80 16.51
N SER A 353 -16.07 5.53 17.59
CA SER A 353 -16.49 6.93 17.72
C SER A 353 -15.70 7.85 16.80
N ARG A 354 -14.41 7.59 16.62
CA ARG A 354 -13.56 8.31 15.67
C ARG A 354 -13.96 8.01 14.22
N VAL A 355 -14.28 6.76 13.91
CA VAL A 355 -14.79 6.38 12.58
C VAL A 355 -16.11 7.07 12.29
N GLN A 356 -17.03 7.14 13.27
CA GLN A 356 -18.29 7.87 13.09
C GLN A 356 -18.03 9.36 12.81
N ARG A 357 -17.17 10.02 13.57
CA ARG A 357 -16.80 11.42 13.31
C ARG A 357 -16.22 11.63 11.91
N LEU A 358 -15.42 10.68 11.42
CA LEU A 358 -14.87 10.74 10.07
C LEU A 358 -15.98 10.62 9.01
N ILE A 359 -16.96 9.72 9.21
CA ILE A 359 -18.15 9.60 8.35
C ILE A 359 -18.93 10.93 8.34
N ASP A 360 -19.25 11.48 9.52
CA ASP A 360 -20.03 12.71 9.66
C ASP A 360 -19.36 13.91 8.95
N ILE A 361 -18.02 13.96 8.96
CA ILE A 361 -17.24 14.99 8.26
C ILE A 361 -17.23 14.78 6.74
N THR A 362 -17.08 13.53 6.30
CA THR A 362 -16.79 13.24 4.88
C THR A 362 -18.05 13.04 4.03
N GLU A 363 -19.15 12.56 4.60
CA GLU A 363 -20.40 12.34 3.90
C GLU A 363 -20.93 13.60 3.18
N PRO A 364 -21.04 14.78 3.82
CA PRO A 364 -21.46 16.02 3.13
C PRO A 364 -20.47 16.47 2.04
N ILE A 365 -19.17 16.19 2.23
CA ILE A 365 -18.14 16.49 1.22
C ILE A 365 -18.35 15.63 -0.02
N PHE A 366 -18.54 14.32 0.15
CA PHE A 366 -18.78 13.40 -0.96
C PHE A 366 -20.09 13.67 -1.66
N ALA A 367 -21.15 14.02 -0.93
CA ALA A 367 -22.44 14.44 -1.49
C ALA A 367 -22.27 15.68 -2.39
N ALA A 368 -21.53 16.69 -1.92
CA ALA A 368 -21.23 17.91 -2.71
C ALA A 368 -20.41 17.59 -3.98
N GLN A 369 -19.55 16.58 -3.93
CA GLN A 369 -18.77 16.09 -5.07
C GLN A 369 -19.58 15.15 -6.01
N LYS A 370 -20.85 14.91 -5.75
CA LYS A 370 -21.70 13.92 -6.47
C LYS A 370 -21.16 12.49 -6.43
N LYS A 371 -20.54 12.13 -5.33
CA LYS A 371 -20.02 10.79 -5.03
C LYS A 371 -20.71 10.27 -3.75
N PRO A 372 -22.03 9.99 -3.79
CA PRO A 372 -22.76 9.61 -2.58
C PRO A 372 -22.18 8.33 -1.99
N VAL A 373 -22.08 8.30 -0.68
CA VAL A 373 -21.75 7.11 0.09
C VAL A 373 -22.98 6.19 0.23
N LYS A 374 -22.78 4.99 0.79
CA LYS A 374 -23.89 4.08 1.13
C LYS A 374 -24.92 4.79 2.03
N ASP A 375 -26.20 4.67 1.72
CA ASP A 375 -27.27 5.25 2.52
C ASP A 375 -27.25 4.69 3.95
N GLY A 376 -27.30 5.60 4.94
CA GLY A 376 -27.25 5.24 6.35
C GLY A 376 -25.94 4.56 6.76
N LEU A 377 -24.83 4.94 6.16
CA LEU A 377 -23.51 4.38 6.43
C LEU A 377 -23.17 4.43 7.93
N LYS A 378 -22.70 3.30 8.46
CA LYS A 378 -22.30 3.14 9.86
C LYS A 378 -20.84 2.71 9.93
N PRO A 379 -20.16 2.93 11.07
CA PRO A 379 -18.79 2.43 11.28
C PRO A 379 -18.63 0.93 10.97
N SER A 380 -19.60 0.11 11.35
CA SER A 380 -19.60 -1.34 11.09
C SER A 380 -19.66 -1.73 9.61
N ASP A 381 -19.99 -0.80 8.72
CA ASP A 381 -19.99 -1.03 7.28
C ASP A 381 -18.58 -0.87 6.68
N VAL A 382 -17.69 -0.15 7.36
CA VAL A 382 -16.36 0.21 6.85
C VAL A 382 -15.21 -0.34 7.68
N VAL A 383 -15.42 -0.68 8.98
CA VAL A 383 -14.38 -1.25 9.85
C VAL A 383 -14.91 -2.41 10.69
N THR A 384 -13.99 -3.31 11.09
CA THR A 384 -14.25 -4.33 12.11
C THR A 384 -12.99 -4.60 12.94
N ASN A 385 -13.16 -4.78 14.25
CA ASN A 385 -12.09 -5.21 15.16
C ASN A 385 -12.14 -6.73 15.45
N GLU A 386 -12.98 -7.48 14.73
CA GLU A 386 -13.22 -8.91 14.98
C GLU A 386 -11.96 -9.76 14.93
N PHE A 387 -10.96 -9.35 14.14
CA PHE A 387 -9.78 -10.15 13.85
C PHE A 387 -8.52 -9.65 14.58
N VAL A 388 -8.61 -8.50 15.25
CA VAL A 388 -7.51 -7.88 15.99
C VAL A 388 -7.30 -8.60 17.32
N ASP A 389 -6.06 -9.00 17.61
CA ASP A 389 -5.70 -9.51 18.95
C ASP A 389 -5.43 -8.31 19.87
N PRO A 390 -6.23 -8.13 20.95
CA PRO A 390 -6.10 -6.98 21.85
C PRO A 390 -4.81 -7.01 22.70
N LYS A 391 -4.03 -8.09 22.64
CA LYS A 391 -2.78 -8.26 23.39
C LYS A 391 -1.54 -7.88 22.59
N ILE A 392 -1.68 -7.64 21.27
CA ILE A 392 -0.56 -7.28 20.41
C ILE A 392 -0.54 -5.78 20.22
N GLY A 393 0.53 -5.14 20.66
CA GLY A 393 0.73 -3.71 20.55
C GLY A 393 2.17 -3.30 20.75
N TYR A 394 2.45 -2.03 20.52
CA TYR A 394 3.74 -1.45 20.85
C TYR A 394 3.88 -1.43 22.37
N GLY A 395 5.00 -1.92 22.91
CA GLY A 395 5.31 -1.81 24.34
C GLY A 395 5.27 -0.34 24.78
N ALA A 396 5.02 -0.12 26.07
CA ALA A 396 5.17 1.20 26.65
C ALA A 396 6.60 1.68 26.41
N GLY A 397 6.75 2.71 25.56
CA GLY A 397 8.03 3.34 25.24
C GLY A 397 8.47 4.28 26.35
#